data_4b4e8e3b3f830274b7bceeb42e1128ea
#
_entry.id   4b4e8e3b3f830274b7bceeb42e1128ea
#
_cell.length_a   1.000
_cell.length_b   1.000
_cell.length_c   1.000
_cell.angle_alpha   90.00
_cell.angle_beta   90.00
_cell.angle_gamma   90.00
#
_symmetry.space_group_name_H-M   'P 1'
#
loop_
_entity.id
_entity.type
_entity.pdbx_description
1 polymer ?
#
loop_
_entity_poly.entity_id
_entity_poly.type
_entity_poly.pdbx_seq_one_letter_code
_entity_poly.pdbx_strand_id
1 'polypeptide(L)'
;MLLLVGDDWAEDHHDVEVMDSAGRTLAKARLPEGISGLTRLHALVAAQLGDQADEADEAEVRIGIETDRGPWVAALVAAGYTVYPVNPLQAARYRERHGVSGAKSDPADAHTLADMVRTDAHQLRVMAGDSTDADAVKVVARAHKTLIWERSRQTQRLRHALREYFPAALAAFDDLDAGDTVELLAKAPYPAAAARLSRAQISAALRRARRRDIDTKTTAIRAALRAPQLGRPAVVVAAYAATTRAAVAVLTTLNEQITVLEGQVEAHFRRHPDAEILLSQPGMGAVLGCPGPR
;
A
#
# COMPACT_ATOMS: atom_id res chain seq x y z
N MET A 1 -23.83 30.22 -3.47
CA MET A 1 -22.46 30.64 -3.94
C MET A 1 -21.58 29.44 -4.09
N LEU A 2 -20.75 29.33 -5.16
CA LEU A 2 -19.80 28.23 -5.35
C LEU A 2 -18.38 28.73 -5.09
N LEU A 3 -17.67 28.09 -4.13
CA LEU A 3 -16.25 28.26 -3.88
C LEU A 3 -15.49 26.98 -4.27
N LEU A 4 -14.33 27.19 -4.85
CA LEU A 4 -13.44 26.14 -5.31
C LEU A 4 -12.12 26.26 -4.55
N VAL A 5 -11.68 25.18 -3.95
CA VAL A 5 -10.48 25.15 -3.13
C VAL A 5 -9.52 24.11 -3.69
N GLY A 6 -8.29 24.50 -3.92
CA GLY A 6 -7.20 23.57 -4.19
C GLY A 6 -6.35 23.43 -2.94
N ASP A 7 -6.02 22.22 -2.59
CA ASP A 7 -5.26 21.85 -1.39
C ASP A 7 -4.08 20.99 -1.80
N ASP A 8 -2.92 21.58 -1.88
CA ASP A 8 -1.65 20.88 -2.09
C ASP A 8 -1.02 20.56 -0.74
N TRP A 9 -1.05 19.27 -0.37
CA TRP A 9 -0.64 18.82 0.95
C TRP A 9 0.83 18.39 0.99
N ALA A 10 1.49 18.72 2.09
CA ALA A 10 2.79 18.21 2.49
C ALA A 10 2.71 17.54 3.87
N GLU A 11 3.82 17.03 4.38
CA GLU A 11 3.85 16.30 5.65
C GLU A 11 3.42 17.17 6.85
N ASP A 12 3.74 18.46 6.83
CA ASP A 12 3.57 19.39 7.96
C ASP A 12 2.66 20.60 7.63
N HIS A 13 2.24 20.75 6.38
CA HIS A 13 1.42 21.89 5.96
C HIS A 13 0.59 21.60 4.70
N HIS A 14 -0.34 22.52 4.44
CA HIS A 14 -1.18 22.56 3.25
C HIS A 14 -1.04 23.94 2.58
N ASP A 15 -0.69 23.97 1.31
CA ASP A 15 -0.81 25.17 0.48
C ASP A 15 -2.21 25.20 -0.13
N VAL A 16 -3.00 26.22 0.23
CA VAL A 16 -4.40 26.30 -0.13
C VAL A 16 -4.65 27.54 -0.98
N GLU A 17 -5.42 27.38 -2.06
CA GLU A 17 -5.97 28.46 -2.85
C GLU A 17 -7.49 28.38 -2.90
N VAL A 18 -8.17 29.48 -2.61
CA VAL A 18 -9.62 29.63 -2.76
C VAL A 18 -9.92 30.48 -4.00
N MET A 19 -10.84 30.00 -4.83
CA MET A 19 -11.16 30.54 -6.15
C MET A 19 -12.68 30.65 -6.30
N ASP A 20 -13.16 31.65 -7.05
CA ASP A 20 -14.57 31.74 -7.45
C ASP A 20 -14.89 30.89 -8.71
N SER A 21 -16.14 30.79 -9.07
CA SER A 21 -16.61 30.07 -10.27
C SER A 21 -16.07 30.63 -11.58
N ALA A 22 -15.62 31.88 -11.60
CA ALA A 22 -15.00 32.50 -12.77
C ALA A 22 -13.49 32.23 -12.88
N GLY A 23 -12.90 31.53 -11.88
CA GLY A 23 -11.48 31.20 -11.85
C GLY A 23 -10.61 32.33 -11.25
N ARG A 24 -11.18 33.31 -10.59
CA ARG A 24 -10.43 34.38 -9.91
C ARG A 24 -10.00 33.88 -8.53
N THR A 25 -8.72 33.98 -8.21
CA THR A 25 -8.21 33.74 -6.88
C THR A 25 -8.78 34.74 -5.88
N LEU A 26 -9.42 34.23 -4.84
CA LEU A 26 -9.98 35.04 -3.74
C LEU A 26 -9.02 35.09 -2.55
N ALA A 27 -8.35 33.96 -2.23
CA ALA A 27 -7.42 33.88 -1.13
C ALA A 27 -6.38 32.79 -1.36
N LYS A 28 -5.21 32.95 -0.74
CA LYS A 28 -4.15 31.92 -0.64
C LYS A 28 -3.66 31.86 0.79
N ALA A 29 -3.35 30.66 1.28
CA ALA A 29 -2.79 30.49 2.61
C ALA A 29 -1.94 29.23 2.68
N ARG A 30 -0.90 29.27 3.53
CA ARG A 30 -0.22 28.09 4.03
C ARG A 30 -0.79 27.77 5.41
N LEU A 31 -1.34 26.59 5.55
CA LEU A 31 -1.99 26.10 6.76
C LEU A 31 -1.16 24.99 7.37
N PRO A 32 -0.99 24.90 8.69
CA PRO A 32 -0.33 23.76 9.31
C PRO A 32 -1.22 22.52 9.22
N GLU A 33 -0.61 21.34 9.19
CA GLU A 33 -1.35 20.07 9.33
C GLU A 33 -2.11 20.02 10.67
N GLY A 34 -3.26 19.32 10.72
CA GLY A 34 -4.04 19.05 11.92
C GLY A 34 -5.11 20.10 12.24
N ILE A 35 -5.65 20.03 13.47
CA ILE A 35 -6.85 20.76 13.89
C ILE A 35 -6.73 22.27 13.70
N SER A 36 -5.57 22.86 14.01
CA SER A 36 -5.37 24.30 13.88
C SER A 36 -5.41 24.77 12.42
N GLY A 37 -4.87 23.96 11.50
CA GLY A 37 -4.94 24.23 10.07
C GLY A 37 -6.35 24.12 9.54
N LEU A 38 -7.06 23.07 9.94
CA LEU A 38 -8.46 22.87 9.58
C LEU A 38 -9.35 24.05 10.05
N THR A 39 -9.17 24.50 11.30
CA THR A 39 -9.88 25.67 11.83
C THR A 39 -9.59 26.92 10.99
N ARG A 40 -8.33 27.12 10.58
CA ARG A 40 -7.95 28.24 9.71
C ARG A 40 -8.53 28.11 8.30
N LEU A 41 -8.62 26.88 7.76
CA LEU A 41 -9.29 26.64 6.48
C LEU A 41 -10.78 27.03 6.57
N HIS A 42 -11.49 26.59 7.61
CA HIS A 42 -12.89 26.97 7.82
C HIS A 42 -13.06 28.48 7.91
N ALA A 43 -12.19 29.18 8.65
CA ALA A 43 -12.22 30.63 8.75
C ALA A 43 -11.92 31.31 7.41
N LEU A 44 -10.98 30.77 6.63
CA LEU A 44 -10.64 31.28 5.30
C LEU A 44 -11.82 31.17 4.33
N VAL A 45 -12.50 30.02 4.32
CA VAL A 45 -13.70 29.77 3.50
C VAL A 45 -14.85 30.68 3.95
N ALA A 46 -15.13 30.75 5.26
CA ALA A 46 -16.17 31.58 5.81
C ALA A 46 -15.99 33.07 5.45
N ALA A 47 -14.76 33.58 5.49
CA ALA A 47 -14.44 34.95 5.11
C ALA A 47 -14.76 35.26 3.63
N GLN A 48 -14.73 34.25 2.75
CA GLN A 48 -15.07 34.41 1.34
C GLN A 48 -16.59 34.32 1.08
N LEU A 49 -17.34 33.66 1.98
CA LEU A 49 -18.80 33.56 1.90
C LEU A 49 -19.47 34.86 2.37
N GLY A 50 -18.82 35.65 3.24
CA GLY A 50 -19.32 36.93 3.74
C GLY A 50 -20.69 36.81 4.48
N ASP A 51 -21.50 37.87 4.43
CA ASP A 51 -22.82 37.89 5.06
C ASP A 51 -23.84 36.93 4.42
N GLN A 52 -23.50 36.31 3.29
CA GLN A 52 -24.30 35.23 2.66
C GLN A 52 -24.16 33.88 3.43
N ALA A 53 -23.34 33.82 4.47
CA ALA A 53 -23.23 32.66 5.34
C ALA A 53 -24.54 32.36 6.12
N ASP A 54 -25.43 33.33 6.28
CA ASP A 54 -26.74 33.11 6.90
C ASP A 54 -27.74 32.40 5.96
N GLU A 55 -27.47 32.36 4.64
CA GLU A 55 -28.13 31.51 3.65
C GLU A 55 -27.29 30.23 3.37
N ALA A 56 -26.73 29.62 4.41
CA ALA A 56 -25.77 28.53 4.35
C ALA A 56 -26.26 27.27 3.59
N ASP A 57 -27.56 27.13 3.38
CA ASP A 57 -28.14 26.03 2.59
C ASP A 57 -27.84 26.11 1.07
N GLU A 58 -27.32 27.26 0.57
CA GLU A 58 -26.99 27.41 -0.87
C GLU A 58 -25.50 27.58 -1.18
N ALA A 59 -24.63 27.55 -0.16
CA ALA A 59 -23.20 27.69 -0.35
C ALA A 59 -22.54 26.32 -0.59
N GLU A 60 -22.10 26.05 -1.80
CA GLU A 60 -21.33 24.85 -2.14
C GLU A 60 -19.83 25.15 -2.12
N VAL A 61 -19.06 24.33 -1.38
CA VAL A 61 -17.59 24.40 -1.37
C VAL A 61 -17.04 23.08 -1.88
N ARG A 62 -16.28 23.13 -2.97
CA ARG A 62 -15.63 22.00 -3.61
C ARG A 62 -14.14 22.07 -3.38
N ILE A 63 -13.54 20.98 -2.93
CA ILE A 63 -12.11 20.91 -2.60
C ILE A 63 -11.42 19.84 -3.47
N GLY A 64 -10.41 20.24 -4.22
CA GLY A 64 -9.50 19.33 -4.94
C GLY A 64 -8.24 19.10 -4.12
N ILE A 65 -7.89 17.83 -3.88
CA ILE A 65 -6.70 17.42 -3.11
C ILE A 65 -6.02 16.19 -3.71
N GLU A 66 -4.69 16.13 -3.73
CA GLU A 66 -3.93 14.99 -4.32
C GLU A 66 -3.90 13.72 -3.46
N THR A 67 -4.81 13.56 -2.49
CA THR A 67 -4.93 12.37 -1.65
C THR A 67 -6.38 11.96 -1.44
N ASP A 68 -6.61 10.66 -1.29
CA ASP A 68 -7.93 10.08 -1.00
C ASP A 68 -8.05 9.59 0.45
N ARG A 69 -7.14 10.00 1.35
CA ARG A 69 -7.02 9.41 2.69
C ARG A 69 -6.38 10.36 3.69
N GLY A 70 -6.48 9.96 4.95
CA GLY A 70 -5.88 10.68 6.07
C GLY A 70 -6.90 11.45 6.90
N PRO A 71 -6.51 11.86 8.13
CA PRO A 71 -7.38 12.57 9.06
C PRO A 71 -7.91 13.91 8.50
N TRP A 72 -7.09 14.60 7.73
CA TRP A 72 -7.45 15.87 7.08
C TRP A 72 -8.62 15.68 6.11
N VAL A 73 -8.49 14.74 5.16
CA VAL A 73 -9.55 14.44 4.17
C VAL A 73 -10.83 13.99 4.86
N ALA A 74 -10.72 13.10 5.87
CA ALA A 74 -11.87 12.65 6.65
C ALA A 74 -12.58 13.82 7.35
N ALA A 75 -11.81 14.76 7.90
CA ALA A 75 -12.37 15.94 8.56
C ALA A 75 -13.05 16.89 7.56
N LEU A 76 -12.51 17.08 6.35
CA LEU A 76 -13.14 17.88 5.30
C LEU A 76 -14.51 17.29 4.88
N VAL A 77 -14.55 15.96 4.68
CA VAL A 77 -15.81 15.27 4.34
C VAL A 77 -16.82 15.36 5.50
N ALA A 78 -16.37 15.16 6.74
CA ALA A 78 -17.22 15.28 7.92
C ALA A 78 -17.75 16.71 8.15
N ALA A 79 -17.01 17.73 7.72
CA ALA A 79 -17.43 19.12 7.75
C ALA A 79 -18.45 19.48 6.62
N GLY A 80 -18.79 18.53 5.74
CA GLY A 80 -19.78 18.72 4.69
C GLY A 80 -19.22 19.30 3.39
N TYR A 81 -17.88 19.40 3.23
CA TYR A 81 -17.29 19.83 1.98
C TYR A 81 -17.39 18.73 0.90
N THR A 82 -17.58 19.13 -0.35
CA THR A 82 -17.53 18.22 -1.50
C THR A 82 -16.07 18.04 -1.91
N VAL A 83 -15.46 16.90 -1.51
CA VAL A 83 -14.03 16.63 -1.73
C VAL A 83 -13.82 15.79 -2.97
N TYR A 84 -12.89 16.21 -3.82
CA TYR A 84 -12.44 15.51 -5.03
C TYR A 84 -10.99 15.08 -4.88
N PRO A 85 -10.71 13.77 -4.65
CA PRO A 85 -9.36 13.27 -4.69
C PRO A 85 -8.85 13.27 -6.13
N VAL A 86 -7.80 14.01 -6.38
CA VAL A 86 -7.18 14.14 -7.69
C VAL A 86 -5.96 13.20 -7.77
N ASN A 87 -5.87 12.42 -8.84
CA ASN A 87 -4.69 11.60 -9.06
C ASN A 87 -3.50 12.49 -9.49
N PRO A 88 -2.30 12.36 -8.88
CA PRO A 88 -1.13 13.16 -9.23
C PRO A 88 -0.78 13.15 -10.72
N LEU A 89 -1.01 12.02 -11.42
CA LEU A 89 -0.80 11.94 -12.86
C LEU A 89 -1.84 12.76 -13.65
N GLN A 90 -3.08 12.84 -13.17
CA GLN A 90 -4.10 13.70 -13.79
C GLN A 90 -3.75 15.18 -13.58
N ALA A 91 -3.32 15.58 -12.38
CA ALA A 91 -2.86 16.93 -12.09
C ALA A 91 -1.64 17.31 -12.97
N ALA A 92 -0.67 16.41 -13.12
CA ALA A 92 0.46 16.64 -14.01
C ALA A 92 0.05 16.86 -15.47
N ARG A 93 -0.84 16.01 -16.01
CA ARG A 93 -1.37 16.15 -17.37
C ARG A 93 -2.21 17.42 -17.55
N TYR A 94 -2.93 17.83 -16.52
CA TYR A 94 -3.69 19.08 -16.55
C TYR A 94 -2.74 20.28 -16.65
N ARG A 95 -1.67 20.31 -15.85
CA ARG A 95 -0.63 21.35 -15.90
C ARG A 95 0.03 21.43 -17.28
N GLU A 96 0.35 20.31 -17.89
CA GLU A 96 0.95 20.26 -19.24
C GLU A 96 0.04 20.90 -20.31
N ARG A 97 -1.29 20.79 -20.16
CA ARG A 97 -2.26 21.38 -21.08
C ARG A 97 -2.45 22.89 -20.89
N HIS A 98 -2.31 23.36 -19.65
CA HIS A 98 -2.67 24.74 -19.25
C HIS A 98 -1.46 25.62 -18.89
N GLY A 99 -0.27 25.03 -18.69
CA GLY A 99 0.95 25.73 -18.32
C GLY A 99 1.92 25.90 -19.48
N VAL A 100 2.42 27.13 -19.65
CA VAL A 100 3.44 27.46 -20.69
C VAL A 100 4.86 27.20 -20.18
N SER A 101 5.07 27.02 -18.89
CA SER A 101 6.38 26.75 -18.29
C SER A 101 6.32 25.53 -17.35
N GLY A 102 7.23 24.55 -17.56
CA GLY A 102 7.35 23.35 -16.74
C GLY A 102 7.97 23.56 -15.36
N ALA A 103 8.00 24.79 -14.83
CA ALA A 103 8.52 25.07 -13.50
C ALA A 103 7.48 24.67 -12.45
N LYS A 104 7.82 23.65 -11.64
CA LYS A 104 7.03 23.21 -10.48
C LYS A 104 7.19 24.24 -9.35
N SER A 105 6.05 24.78 -8.86
CA SER A 105 6.04 25.58 -7.64
C SER A 105 4.79 25.24 -6.84
N ASP A 106 4.94 25.06 -5.52
CA ASP A 106 3.87 24.66 -4.61
C ASP A 106 2.59 25.54 -4.71
N PRO A 107 2.68 26.88 -4.85
CA PRO A 107 1.49 27.70 -5.09
C PRO A 107 0.78 27.46 -6.43
N ALA A 108 1.49 26.92 -7.43
CA ALA A 108 0.89 26.56 -8.73
C ALA A 108 0.15 25.23 -8.66
N ASP A 109 0.53 24.35 -7.71
CA ASP A 109 -0.11 23.06 -7.54
C ASP A 109 -1.49 23.21 -6.88
N ALA A 110 -1.63 24.02 -5.84
CA ALA A 110 -2.92 24.37 -5.24
C ALA A 110 -3.86 25.07 -6.27
N HIS A 111 -3.33 26.01 -7.07
CA HIS A 111 -4.10 26.63 -8.14
C HIS A 111 -4.61 25.60 -9.16
N THR A 112 -3.75 24.69 -9.57
CA THR A 112 -4.10 23.61 -10.51
C THR A 112 -5.23 22.75 -9.98
N LEU A 113 -5.19 22.37 -8.70
CA LEU A 113 -6.23 21.56 -8.06
C LEU A 113 -7.58 22.30 -7.99
N ALA A 114 -7.58 23.60 -7.63
CA ALA A 114 -8.77 24.42 -7.64
C ALA A 114 -9.39 24.55 -9.04
N ASP A 115 -8.54 24.79 -10.06
CA ASP A 115 -8.98 24.97 -11.44
C ASP A 115 -9.47 23.65 -12.06
N MET A 116 -8.87 22.51 -11.72
CA MET A 116 -9.38 21.19 -12.13
C MET A 116 -10.78 20.92 -11.58
N VAL A 117 -11.03 21.25 -10.32
CA VAL A 117 -12.38 21.11 -9.73
C VAL A 117 -13.35 22.08 -10.36
N ARG A 118 -12.89 23.25 -10.81
CA ARG A 118 -13.72 24.23 -11.52
C ARG A 118 -14.15 23.75 -12.90
N THR A 119 -13.22 23.19 -13.68
CA THR A 119 -13.43 22.87 -15.10
C THR A 119 -13.81 21.41 -15.35
N ASP A 120 -13.18 20.50 -14.62
CA ASP A 120 -13.22 19.06 -14.88
C ASP A 120 -13.93 18.26 -13.76
N ALA A 121 -14.69 18.91 -12.84
CA ALA A 121 -15.42 18.22 -11.77
C ALA A 121 -16.31 17.07 -12.29
N HIS A 122 -16.85 17.19 -13.49
CA HIS A 122 -17.68 16.16 -14.14
C HIS A 122 -16.89 14.88 -14.48
N GLN A 123 -15.55 14.94 -14.53
CA GLN A 123 -14.66 13.81 -14.76
C GLN A 123 -14.03 13.29 -13.47
N LEU A 124 -14.15 14.04 -12.38
CA LEU A 124 -13.64 13.67 -11.07
C LEU A 124 -14.71 12.93 -10.27
N ARG A 125 -14.26 12.06 -9.37
CA ARG A 125 -15.17 11.41 -8.43
C ARG A 125 -15.24 12.21 -7.14
N VAL A 126 -16.44 12.48 -6.69
CA VAL A 126 -16.67 12.99 -5.33
C VAL A 126 -16.29 11.89 -4.35
N MET A 127 -15.57 12.24 -3.31
CA MET A 127 -15.32 11.32 -2.20
C MET A 127 -16.62 11.11 -1.44
N ALA A 128 -17.20 9.94 -1.59
CA ALA A 128 -18.25 9.50 -0.67
C ALA A 128 -17.61 9.23 0.69
N GLY A 129 -18.22 9.69 1.76
CA GLY A 129 -17.81 9.28 3.10
C GLY A 129 -17.94 7.77 3.22
N ASP A 130 -16.80 7.06 3.31
CA ASP A 130 -16.81 5.63 3.58
C ASP A 130 -17.28 5.39 5.02
N SER A 131 -17.89 4.24 5.27
CA SER A 131 -18.13 3.83 6.64
C SER A 131 -16.79 3.61 7.36
N THR A 132 -16.75 3.84 8.66
CA THR A 132 -15.54 3.61 9.48
C THR A 132 -14.99 2.19 9.31
N ASP A 133 -15.88 1.20 9.11
CA ASP A 133 -15.49 -0.18 8.86
C ASP A 133 -14.85 -0.36 7.48
N ALA A 134 -15.35 0.30 6.45
CA ALA A 134 -14.75 0.27 5.11
C ALA A 134 -13.34 0.90 5.11
N ASP A 135 -13.15 2.01 5.81
CA ASP A 135 -11.84 2.63 5.97
C ASP A 135 -10.85 1.72 6.72
N ALA A 136 -11.28 1.07 7.79
CA ALA A 136 -10.47 0.12 8.53
C ALA A 136 -10.02 -1.05 7.64
N VAL A 137 -10.94 -1.62 6.84
CA VAL A 137 -10.61 -2.68 5.85
C VAL A 137 -9.56 -2.19 4.86
N LYS A 138 -9.73 -0.98 4.30
CA LYS A 138 -8.77 -0.40 3.33
C LYS A 138 -7.36 -0.26 3.91
N VAL A 139 -7.24 0.23 5.13
CA VAL A 139 -5.94 0.41 5.81
C VAL A 139 -5.21 -0.94 5.94
N VAL A 140 -5.90 -1.96 6.48
CA VAL A 140 -5.31 -3.27 6.71
C VAL A 140 -4.99 -3.99 5.39
N ALA A 141 -5.89 -3.91 4.40
CA ALA A 141 -5.67 -4.52 3.08
C ALA A 141 -4.48 -3.90 2.33
N ARG A 142 -4.28 -2.59 2.43
CA ARG A 142 -3.11 -1.91 1.85
C ARG A 142 -1.80 -2.36 2.53
N ALA A 143 -1.79 -2.45 3.85
CA ALA A 143 -0.66 -2.96 4.62
C ALA A 143 -0.35 -4.42 4.24
N HIS A 144 -1.35 -5.29 4.19
CA HIS A 144 -1.22 -6.68 3.76
C HIS A 144 -0.59 -6.79 2.36
N LYS A 145 -1.10 -6.04 1.38
CA LYS A 145 -0.54 -5.99 0.02
C LYS A 145 0.93 -5.55 0.01
N THR A 146 1.27 -4.52 0.80
CA THR A 146 2.65 -4.03 0.90
C THR A 146 3.60 -5.11 1.41
N LEU A 147 3.21 -5.87 2.42
CA LEU A 147 4.02 -6.98 2.95
C LEU A 147 4.18 -8.13 1.94
N ILE A 148 3.15 -8.44 1.14
CA ILE A 148 3.27 -9.42 0.04
C ILE A 148 4.31 -8.98 -0.98
N TRP A 149 4.31 -7.70 -1.38
CA TRP A 149 5.31 -7.17 -2.30
C TRP A 149 6.71 -7.19 -1.71
N GLU A 150 6.85 -6.87 -0.42
CA GLU A 150 8.14 -6.95 0.27
C GLU A 150 8.64 -8.40 0.33
N ARG A 151 7.77 -9.36 0.65
CA ARG A 151 8.10 -10.79 0.62
C ARG A 151 8.62 -11.19 -0.76
N SER A 152 7.95 -10.80 -1.83
CA SER A 152 8.37 -11.09 -3.20
C SER A 152 9.76 -10.52 -3.50
N ARG A 153 10.04 -9.27 -3.09
CA ARG A 153 11.37 -8.67 -3.24
C ARG A 153 12.45 -9.43 -2.46
N GLN A 154 12.16 -9.81 -1.22
CA GLN A 154 13.11 -10.58 -0.40
C GLN A 154 13.34 -11.97 -0.96
N THR A 155 12.32 -12.64 -1.47
CA THR A 155 12.42 -13.94 -2.15
C THR A 155 13.34 -13.87 -3.38
N GLN A 156 13.24 -12.81 -4.20
CA GLN A 156 14.13 -12.62 -5.33
C GLN A 156 15.59 -12.36 -4.91
N ARG A 157 15.81 -11.57 -3.85
CA ARG A 157 17.15 -11.37 -3.28
C ARG A 157 17.75 -12.67 -2.76
N LEU A 158 16.96 -13.47 -2.04
CA LEU A 158 17.37 -14.80 -1.56
C LEU A 158 17.71 -15.72 -2.74
N ARG A 159 16.87 -15.77 -3.78
CA ARG A 159 17.11 -16.55 -5.01
C ARG A 159 18.43 -16.16 -5.67
N HIS A 160 18.70 -14.87 -5.79
CA HIS A 160 19.94 -14.38 -6.35
C HIS A 160 21.15 -14.82 -5.51
N ALA A 161 21.09 -14.65 -4.20
CA ALA A 161 22.17 -15.08 -3.30
C ALA A 161 22.43 -16.59 -3.40
N LEU A 162 21.38 -17.44 -3.34
CA LEU A 162 21.51 -18.89 -3.43
C LEU A 162 22.15 -19.34 -4.75
N ARG A 163 21.86 -18.65 -5.86
CA ARG A 163 22.46 -18.95 -7.17
C ARG A 163 23.98 -18.82 -7.14
N GLU A 164 24.52 -17.91 -6.36
CA GLU A 164 25.95 -17.62 -6.31
C GLU A 164 26.77 -18.67 -5.55
N TYR A 165 26.18 -19.40 -4.61
CA TYR A 165 26.96 -20.32 -3.76
C TYR A 165 26.25 -21.63 -3.41
N PHE A 166 24.93 -21.72 -3.60
CA PHE A 166 24.14 -22.89 -3.19
C PHE A 166 23.03 -23.22 -4.22
N PRO A 167 23.40 -23.48 -5.50
CA PRO A 167 22.43 -23.78 -6.54
C PRO A 167 21.57 -25.01 -6.29
N ALA A 168 22.07 -26.02 -5.52
CA ALA A 168 21.29 -27.18 -5.13
C ALA A 168 20.03 -26.84 -4.31
N ALA A 169 20.02 -25.71 -3.58
CA ALA A 169 18.83 -25.25 -2.89
C ALA A 169 17.75 -24.80 -3.89
N LEU A 170 18.12 -24.20 -5.03
CA LEU A 170 17.18 -23.80 -6.07
C LEU A 170 16.58 -25.00 -6.83
N ALA A 171 17.30 -26.12 -6.87
CA ALA A 171 16.80 -27.37 -7.42
C ALA A 171 15.93 -28.15 -6.43
N ALA A 172 16.18 -27.98 -5.11
CA ALA A 172 15.45 -28.64 -4.05
C ALA A 172 14.11 -27.99 -3.70
N PHE A 173 13.99 -26.68 -3.89
CA PHE A 173 12.84 -25.89 -3.44
C PHE A 173 12.24 -25.08 -4.60
N ASP A 174 11.01 -25.40 -4.96
CA ASP A 174 10.26 -24.67 -6.00
C ASP A 174 9.88 -23.27 -5.53
N ASP A 175 9.52 -23.16 -4.25
CA ASP A 175 9.01 -21.97 -3.60
C ASP A 175 9.89 -21.58 -2.40
N LEU A 176 10.64 -20.48 -2.57
CA LEU A 176 11.65 -20.05 -1.59
C LEU A 176 11.05 -19.29 -0.39
N ASP A 177 9.84 -18.79 -0.48
CA ASP A 177 9.14 -18.13 0.63
C ASP A 177 8.17 -19.05 1.38
N ALA A 178 8.03 -20.29 0.93
CA ALA A 178 7.22 -21.30 1.62
C ALA A 178 7.79 -21.65 3.00
N GLY A 179 6.92 -21.88 3.97
CA GLY A 179 7.29 -22.11 5.37
C GLY A 179 8.25 -23.29 5.58
N ASP A 180 8.08 -24.39 4.84
CA ASP A 180 8.97 -25.54 4.85
C ASP A 180 10.37 -25.20 4.32
N THR A 181 10.45 -24.45 3.23
CA THR A 181 11.72 -24.01 2.63
C THR A 181 12.47 -23.07 3.56
N VAL A 182 11.77 -22.05 4.08
CA VAL A 182 12.33 -21.06 5.02
C VAL A 182 12.86 -21.77 6.27
N GLU A 183 12.12 -22.73 6.84
CA GLU A 183 12.55 -23.52 7.98
C GLU A 183 13.79 -24.36 7.68
N LEU A 184 13.86 -25.02 6.52
CA LEU A 184 14.99 -25.86 6.15
C LEU A 184 16.24 -25.04 5.85
N LEU A 185 16.10 -23.87 5.19
CA LEU A 185 17.20 -22.95 4.94
C LEU A 185 17.70 -22.28 6.23
N ALA A 186 16.81 -22.00 7.20
CA ALA A 186 17.23 -21.54 8.52
C ALA A 186 18.14 -22.54 9.23
N LYS A 187 17.81 -23.84 9.18
CA LYS A 187 18.59 -24.92 9.76
C LYS A 187 19.88 -25.21 8.99
N ALA A 188 19.84 -25.09 7.68
CA ALA A 188 20.93 -25.50 6.80
C ALA A 188 21.17 -24.43 5.69
N PRO A 189 21.74 -23.26 6.04
CA PRO A 189 21.89 -22.14 5.13
C PRO A 189 23.07 -22.26 4.15
N TYR A 190 23.73 -23.40 4.07
CA TYR A 190 24.83 -23.67 3.13
C TYR A 190 24.92 -25.16 2.73
N PRO A 191 25.56 -25.47 1.61
CA PRO A 191 25.55 -26.83 1.01
C PRO A 191 25.90 -27.96 1.96
N ALA A 192 27.00 -27.80 2.71
CA ALA A 192 27.47 -28.88 3.60
C ALA A 192 26.54 -29.16 4.77
N ALA A 193 25.85 -28.16 5.31
CA ALA A 193 24.82 -28.34 6.33
C ALA A 193 23.57 -28.99 5.72
N ALA A 194 23.16 -28.58 4.54
CA ALA A 194 21.98 -29.09 3.86
C ALA A 194 22.11 -30.56 3.46
N ALA A 195 23.29 -30.99 3.02
CA ALA A 195 23.58 -32.40 2.74
C ALA A 195 23.43 -33.32 3.98
N ARG A 196 23.53 -32.74 5.19
CA ARG A 196 23.39 -33.47 6.48
C ARG A 196 21.94 -33.54 6.96
N LEU A 197 21.00 -32.82 6.36
CA LEU A 197 19.59 -32.89 6.75
C LEU A 197 19.09 -34.34 6.66
N SER A 198 18.49 -34.80 7.76
CA SER A 198 17.90 -36.14 7.82
C SER A 198 16.53 -36.17 7.15
N ARG A 199 16.08 -37.36 6.73
CA ARG A 199 14.72 -37.58 6.23
C ARG A 199 13.68 -37.09 7.24
N ALA A 200 13.88 -37.34 8.53
CA ALA A 200 12.96 -36.91 9.59
C ALA A 200 12.84 -35.41 9.69
N GLN A 201 13.95 -34.67 9.57
CA GLN A 201 13.93 -33.20 9.60
C GLN A 201 13.19 -32.61 8.40
N ILE A 202 13.43 -33.11 7.19
CA ILE A 202 12.77 -32.67 5.96
C ILE A 202 11.29 -33.01 6.03
N SER A 203 10.91 -34.25 6.35
CA SER A 203 9.49 -34.63 6.42
C SER A 203 8.73 -33.89 7.52
N ALA A 204 9.38 -33.56 8.65
CA ALA A 204 8.77 -32.79 9.71
C ALA A 204 8.46 -31.33 9.26
N ALA A 205 9.35 -30.68 8.51
CA ALA A 205 9.11 -29.35 7.92
C ALA A 205 7.95 -29.38 6.93
N LEU A 206 7.93 -30.36 6.03
CA LEU A 206 6.84 -30.55 5.06
C LEU A 206 5.47 -30.79 5.73
N ARG A 207 5.43 -31.56 6.84
CA ARG A 207 4.21 -31.79 7.62
C ARG A 207 3.69 -30.49 8.26
N ARG A 208 4.56 -29.70 8.86
CA ARG A 208 4.19 -28.40 9.44
C ARG A 208 3.62 -27.45 8.38
N ALA A 209 4.21 -27.46 7.19
CA ALA A 209 3.71 -26.70 6.05
C ALA A 209 2.49 -27.34 5.34
N ARG A 210 1.93 -28.43 5.89
CA ARG A 210 0.76 -29.16 5.37
C ARG A 210 0.92 -29.57 3.89
N ARG A 211 2.14 -29.92 3.48
CA ARG A 211 2.41 -30.39 2.11
C ARG A 211 1.78 -31.78 1.88
N ARG A 212 1.41 -32.02 0.62
CA ARG A 212 1.02 -33.37 0.15
C ARG A 212 2.24 -34.12 -0.32
N ASP A 213 2.14 -35.47 -0.44
CA ASP A 213 3.18 -36.35 -0.98
C ASP A 213 4.54 -36.24 -0.26
N ILE A 214 4.49 -36.23 1.09
CA ILE A 214 5.62 -35.92 1.96
C ILE A 214 6.81 -36.82 1.68
N ASP A 215 6.60 -38.12 1.49
CA ASP A 215 7.70 -39.07 1.28
C ASP A 215 8.40 -38.87 -0.05
N THR A 216 7.64 -38.64 -1.12
CA THR A 216 8.16 -38.33 -2.46
C THR A 216 8.95 -37.02 -2.43
N LYS A 217 8.39 -35.96 -1.86
CA LYS A 217 9.07 -34.66 -1.72
C LYS A 217 10.30 -34.73 -0.83
N THR A 218 10.23 -35.45 0.29
CA THR A 218 11.39 -35.68 1.17
C THR A 218 12.53 -36.33 0.42
N THR A 219 12.22 -37.32 -0.41
CA THR A 219 13.23 -38.05 -1.21
C THR A 219 13.85 -37.14 -2.28
N ALA A 220 13.02 -36.37 -2.99
CA ALA A 220 13.46 -35.43 -4.02
C ALA A 220 14.32 -34.28 -3.44
N ILE A 221 13.87 -33.63 -2.37
CA ILE A 221 14.62 -32.57 -1.69
C ILE A 221 15.98 -33.10 -1.21
N ARG A 222 15.98 -34.26 -0.56
CA ARG A 222 17.22 -34.85 -0.05
C ARG A 222 18.20 -35.23 -1.17
N ALA A 223 17.70 -35.72 -2.29
CA ALA A 223 18.52 -36.04 -3.46
C ALA A 223 19.14 -34.76 -4.07
N ALA A 224 18.33 -33.72 -4.28
CA ALA A 224 18.78 -32.44 -4.81
C ALA A 224 19.84 -31.79 -3.92
N LEU A 225 19.63 -31.72 -2.61
CA LEU A 225 20.58 -31.10 -1.66
C LEU A 225 21.92 -31.86 -1.56
N ARG A 226 21.98 -33.12 -1.99
CA ARG A 226 23.21 -33.97 -2.00
C ARG A 226 23.84 -34.10 -3.37
N ALA A 227 23.19 -33.55 -4.39
CA ALA A 227 23.74 -33.61 -5.74
C ALA A 227 25.08 -32.85 -5.82
N PRO A 228 26.02 -33.33 -6.64
CA PRO A 228 27.25 -32.59 -6.91
C PRO A 228 26.93 -31.20 -7.47
N GLN A 229 27.62 -30.19 -6.94
CA GLN A 229 27.47 -28.80 -7.40
C GLN A 229 28.80 -28.06 -7.40
N LEU A 230 28.89 -26.98 -8.15
CA LEU A 230 30.05 -26.12 -8.13
C LEU A 230 30.20 -25.45 -6.76
N GLY A 231 31.39 -25.53 -6.18
CA GLY A 231 31.68 -24.96 -4.87
C GLY A 231 32.26 -23.57 -4.93
N ARG A 232 32.19 -22.84 -3.82
CA ARG A 232 32.90 -21.58 -3.57
C ARG A 232 33.91 -21.78 -2.43
N PRO A 233 34.93 -20.91 -2.31
CA PRO A 233 35.82 -20.90 -1.15
C PRO A 233 35.04 -20.79 0.17
N ALA A 234 35.51 -21.48 1.22
CA ALA A 234 34.80 -21.59 2.50
C ALA A 234 34.46 -20.23 3.12
N VAL A 235 35.36 -19.24 3.01
CA VAL A 235 35.12 -17.88 3.52
C VAL A 235 33.97 -17.19 2.80
N VAL A 236 33.84 -17.41 1.49
CA VAL A 236 32.74 -16.85 0.67
C VAL A 236 31.42 -17.53 1.01
N VAL A 237 31.46 -18.88 1.19
CA VAL A 237 30.28 -19.64 1.63
C VAL A 237 29.80 -19.17 3.00
N ALA A 238 30.71 -18.91 3.94
CA ALA A 238 30.36 -18.42 5.27
C ALA A 238 29.69 -17.01 5.21
N ALA A 239 30.19 -16.11 4.37
CA ALA A 239 29.61 -14.79 4.15
C ALA A 239 28.17 -14.89 3.56
N TYR A 240 28.00 -15.67 2.49
CA TYR A 240 26.66 -15.89 1.91
C TYR A 240 25.71 -16.62 2.86
N ALA A 241 26.20 -17.56 3.67
CA ALA A 241 25.38 -18.23 4.67
C ALA A 241 24.85 -17.25 5.73
N ALA A 242 25.64 -16.23 6.09
CA ALA A 242 25.19 -15.18 6.99
C ALA A 242 24.09 -14.33 6.36
N THR A 243 24.24 -13.90 5.11
CA THR A 243 23.19 -13.14 4.37
C THR A 243 21.93 -13.99 4.17
N THR A 244 22.07 -15.28 3.89
CA THR A 244 20.93 -16.21 3.78
C THR A 244 20.17 -16.33 5.09
N ARG A 245 20.86 -16.46 6.23
CA ARG A 245 20.19 -16.48 7.55
C ARG A 245 19.39 -15.20 7.79
N ALA A 246 19.97 -14.05 7.47
CA ALA A 246 19.29 -12.76 7.62
C ALA A 246 18.03 -12.67 6.71
N ALA A 247 18.15 -13.05 5.44
CA ALA A 247 17.03 -13.06 4.50
C ALA A 247 15.91 -14.02 4.93
N VAL A 248 16.28 -15.21 5.42
CA VAL A 248 15.34 -16.21 5.93
C VAL A 248 14.61 -15.71 7.17
N ALA A 249 15.29 -15.03 8.10
CA ALA A 249 14.66 -14.44 9.29
C ALA A 249 13.63 -13.37 8.89
N VAL A 250 13.97 -12.51 7.93
CA VAL A 250 13.03 -11.49 7.39
C VAL A 250 11.83 -12.18 6.73
N LEU A 251 12.02 -13.19 5.90
CA LEU A 251 10.93 -13.95 5.26
C LEU A 251 10.02 -14.64 6.27
N THR A 252 10.58 -15.19 7.36
CA THR A 252 9.79 -15.78 8.45
C THR A 252 8.85 -14.74 9.04
N THR A 253 9.39 -13.58 9.43
CA THR A 253 8.58 -12.48 10.00
C THR A 253 7.53 -11.97 9.02
N LEU A 254 7.89 -11.80 7.75
CA LEU A 254 6.94 -11.38 6.72
C LEU A 254 5.78 -12.36 6.56
N ASN A 255 6.05 -13.68 6.53
CA ASN A 255 5.02 -14.71 6.44
C ASN A 255 4.07 -14.66 7.65
N GLU A 256 4.61 -14.49 8.85
CA GLU A 256 3.82 -14.37 10.08
C GLU A 256 2.92 -13.13 10.04
N GLN A 257 3.48 -11.96 9.69
CA GLN A 257 2.74 -10.71 9.65
C GLN A 257 1.70 -10.67 8.51
N ILE A 258 1.98 -11.26 7.35
CA ILE A 258 1.00 -11.43 6.28
C ILE A 258 -0.19 -12.24 6.78
N THR A 259 0.04 -13.36 7.46
CA THR A 259 -1.04 -14.19 8.02
C THR A 259 -1.88 -13.42 9.07
N VAL A 260 -1.23 -12.63 9.93
CA VAL A 260 -1.93 -11.80 10.93
C VAL A 260 -2.81 -10.76 10.24
N LEU A 261 -2.27 -10.03 9.25
CA LEU A 261 -3.06 -9.01 8.53
C LEU A 261 -4.17 -9.63 7.68
N GLU A 262 -3.96 -10.81 7.09
CA GLU A 262 -5.01 -11.55 6.38
C GLU A 262 -6.19 -11.84 7.30
N GLY A 263 -5.93 -12.33 8.51
CA GLY A 263 -6.97 -12.54 9.52
C GLY A 263 -7.69 -11.26 9.95
N GLN A 264 -6.97 -10.14 10.04
CA GLN A 264 -7.57 -8.83 10.34
C GLN A 264 -8.42 -8.30 9.17
N VAL A 265 -7.96 -8.44 7.92
CA VAL A 265 -8.77 -8.10 6.75
C VAL A 265 -10.08 -8.89 6.77
N GLU A 266 -10.01 -10.21 7.01
CA GLU A 266 -11.20 -11.05 7.08
C GLU A 266 -12.15 -10.62 8.22
N ALA A 267 -11.62 -10.33 9.40
CA ALA A 267 -12.41 -9.92 10.57
C ALA A 267 -13.11 -8.57 10.34
N HIS A 268 -12.43 -7.58 9.75
CA HIS A 268 -13.03 -6.29 9.41
C HIS A 268 -14.04 -6.41 8.27
N PHE A 269 -13.69 -7.17 7.23
CA PHE A 269 -14.56 -7.37 6.07
C PHE A 269 -15.90 -8.01 6.45
N ARG A 270 -15.90 -9.02 7.32
CA ARG A 270 -17.11 -9.71 7.79
C ARG A 270 -18.08 -8.81 8.57
N ARG A 271 -17.62 -7.68 9.10
CA ARG A 271 -18.48 -6.70 9.79
C ARG A 271 -19.17 -5.73 8.83
N HIS A 272 -18.69 -5.64 7.58
CA HIS A 272 -19.30 -4.75 6.60
C HIS A 272 -20.69 -5.26 6.19
N PRO A 273 -21.72 -4.39 6.09
CA PRO A 273 -23.08 -4.79 5.75
C PRO A 273 -23.18 -5.58 4.43
N ASP A 274 -22.36 -5.22 3.44
CA ASP A 274 -22.37 -5.84 2.11
C ASP A 274 -21.47 -7.09 2.02
N ALA A 275 -20.88 -7.56 3.12
CA ALA A 275 -19.95 -8.69 3.11
C ALA A 275 -20.58 -9.96 2.50
N GLU A 276 -21.81 -10.27 2.86
CA GLU A 276 -22.52 -11.45 2.35
C GLU A 276 -22.76 -11.35 0.84
N ILE A 277 -23.11 -10.16 0.34
CA ILE A 277 -23.33 -9.89 -1.09
C ILE A 277 -22.03 -10.12 -1.86
N LEU A 278 -20.91 -9.58 -1.36
CA LEU A 278 -19.61 -9.72 -2.00
C LEU A 278 -19.10 -11.15 -1.97
N LEU A 279 -19.26 -11.86 -0.84
CA LEU A 279 -18.86 -13.27 -0.70
C LEU A 279 -19.71 -14.22 -1.54
N SER A 280 -20.93 -13.83 -1.93
CA SER A 280 -21.78 -14.64 -2.83
C SER A 280 -21.26 -14.68 -4.27
N GLN A 281 -20.33 -13.78 -4.65
CA GLN A 281 -19.76 -13.75 -5.99
C GLN A 281 -18.74 -14.89 -6.17
N PRO A 282 -18.80 -15.65 -7.26
CA PRO A 282 -17.84 -16.73 -7.51
C PRO A 282 -16.39 -16.22 -7.55
N GLY A 283 -15.50 -16.84 -6.77
CA GLY A 283 -14.08 -16.48 -6.70
C GLY A 283 -13.75 -15.30 -5.81
N MET A 284 -14.71 -14.65 -5.17
CA MET A 284 -14.49 -13.57 -4.21
C MET A 284 -14.28 -14.14 -2.81
N GLY A 285 -13.03 -14.09 -2.30
CA GLY A 285 -12.75 -14.27 -0.89
C GLY A 285 -12.70 -12.91 -0.17
N ALA A 286 -12.58 -12.93 1.17
CA ALA A 286 -12.53 -11.69 1.97
C ALA A 286 -11.41 -10.72 1.53
N VAL A 287 -10.26 -11.23 1.09
CA VAL A 287 -9.14 -10.42 0.60
C VAL A 287 -9.41 -9.83 -0.79
N LEU A 288 -10.08 -10.57 -1.68
CA LEU A 288 -10.41 -10.11 -3.04
C LEU A 288 -11.65 -9.20 -3.06
N GLY A 289 -12.57 -9.39 -2.11
CA GLY A 289 -13.76 -8.54 -1.95
C GLY A 289 -13.45 -7.16 -1.38
N CYS A 290 -12.27 -6.95 -0.82
CA CYS A 290 -11.84 -5.62 -0.40
C CYS A 290 -11.58 -4.75 -1.63
N PRO A 291 -12.15 -3.53 -1.70
CA PRO A 291 -11.84 -2.59 -2.76
C PRO A 291 -10.34 -2.28 -2.72
N GLY A 292 -9.61 -2.81 -3.69
CA GLY A 292 -8.20 -2.48 -3.89
C GLY A 292 -8.08 -1.01 -4.25
N PRO A 293 -6.93 -0.37 -4.02
CA PRO A 293 -6.68 0.96 -4.54
C PRO A 293 -6.78 0.90 -6.06
N ARG A 294 -7.67 1.70 -6.62
CA ARG A 294 -7.79 1.94 -8.07
C ARG A 294 -6.69 2.84 -8.57
#